data_5dd7e650368656e20bb5be38c78236ab
#
_entry.id   5dd7e650368656e20bb5be38c78236ab
#
_cell.length_a   1.000
_cell.length_b   1.000
_cell.length_c   1.000
_cell.angle_alpha   90.00
_cell.angle_beta   90.00
_cell.angle_gamma   90.00
#
_symmetry.space_group_name_H-M   'P 1'
#
loop_
_entity.id
_entity.type
_entity.pdbx_description
1 polymer ?
#
loop_
_entity_poly.entity_id
_entity_poly.type
_entity_poly.pdbx_seq_one_letter_code
_entity_poly.pdbx_strand_id
1 'polypeptide(L)'
;MFLPVPNLDLDALILAHEITHAELRARLKSEAQAKIPTWFDEGLALQNDYREKYSEEQWISQTDNGKNTVAPENMDTPAEFYAGEAKDRRFRYLNAKHELNEWLATHGQQGLLELIDQLNKGEDFYTAYGR
;
A
#
# COMPACT_ATOMS: atom_id res chain seq x y z
N MET A 1 -8.70 -4.28 10.68
CA MET A 1 -8.57 -5.28 9.64
C MET A 1 -7.34 -5.10 8.76
N PHE A 2 -6.24 -4.73 9.36
CA PHE A 2 -4.99 -4.56 8.62
C PHE A 2 -4.13 -5.83 8.57
N LEU A 3 -4.47 -6.83 9.39
CA LEU A 3 -3.72 -8.09 9.41
C LEU A 3 -4.12 -8.97 8.23
N PRO A 4 -3.16 -9.69 7.62
CA PRO A 4 -3.45 -10.61 6.53
C PRO A 4 -4.44 -11.71 6.92
N VAL A 5 -5.31 -12.08 6.00
CA VAL A 5 -6.31 -13.14 6.18
C VAL A 5 -6.05 -14.21 5.13
N PRO A 6 -5.38 -15.32 5.51
CA PRO A 6 -5.03 -16.36 4.54
C PRO A 6 -6.22 -17.25 4.16
N ASN A 7 -6.06 -18.02 3.09
CA ASN A 7 -7.00 -19.06 2.66
C ASN A 7 -8.37 -18.55 2.21
N LEU A 8 -8.43 -17.31 1.70
CA LEU A 8 -9.64 -16.76 1.11
C LEU A 8 -9.72 -17.09 -0.38
N ASP A 9 -10.94 -17.23 -0.91
CA ASP A 9 -11.14 -17.34 -2.35
C ASP A 9 -10.94 -15.99 -3.04
N LEU A 10 -10.98 -15.96 -4.40
CA LEU A 10 -10.69 -14.76 -5.16
C LEU A 10 -11.63 -13.60 -4.82
N ASP A 11 -12.94 -13.88 -4.73
CA ASP A 11 -13.91 -12.83 -4.42
C ASP A 11 -13.68 -12.25 -3.02
N ALA A 12 -13.36 -13.11 -2.05
CA ALA A 12 -13.06 -12.68 -0.69
C ALA A 12 -11.76 -11.86 -0.63
N LEU A 13 -10.77 -12.18 -1.46
CA LEU A 13 -9.51 -11.40 -1.53
C LEU A 13 -9.77 -10.01 -2.08
N ILE A 14 -10.59 -9.89 -3.12
CA ILE A 14 -10.96 -8.59 -3.69
C ILE A 14 -11.74 -7.77 -2.65
N LEU A 15 -12.68 -8.41 -1.95
CA LEU A 15 -13.45 -7.75 -0.90
C LEU A 15 -12.54 -7.27 0.24
N ALA A 16 -11.59 -8.09 0.67
CA ALA A 16 -10.64 -7.72 1.71
C ALA A 16 -9.79 -6.51 1.31
N HIS A 17 -9.39 -6.42 0.04
CA HIS A 17 -8.70 -5.27 -0.52
C HIS A 17 -9.57 -4.01 -0.36
N GLU A 18 -10.83 -4.06 -0.79
CA GLU A 18 -11.75 -2.91 -0.72
C GLU A 18 -12.10 -2.52 0.72
N ILE A 19 -12.25 -3.49 1.61
CA ILE A 19 -12.51 -3.24 3.03
C ILE A 19 -11.31 -2.52 3.68
N THR A 20 -10.09 -2.86 3.29
CA THR A 20 -8.90 -2.20 3.81
C THR A 20 -8.88 -0.72 3.43
N HIS A 21 -9.23 -0.38 2.18
CA HIS A 21 -9.37 1.01 1.78
C HIS A 21 -10.41 1.74 2.64
N ALA A 22 -11.57 1.12 2.85
CA ALA A 22 -12.66 1.71 3.62
C ALA A 22 -12.24 1.92 5.09
N GLU A 23 -11.54 0.95 5.67
CA GLU A 23 -11.08 1.05 7.05
C GLU A 23 -10.07 2.19 7.23
N LEU A 24 -9.12 2.32 6.30
CA LEU A 24 -8.16 3.41 6.36
C LEU A 24 -8.86 4.77 6.30
N ARG A 25 -9.81 4.94 5.37
CA ARG A 25 -10.57 6.17 5.25
C ARG A 25 -11.39 6.48 6.50
N ALA A 26 -11.96 5.46 7.12
CA ALA A 26 -12.73 5.63 8.36
C ALA A 26 -11.87 6.11 9.53
N ARG A 27 -10.58 5.77 9.54
CA ARG A 27 -9.65 6.17 10.60
C ARG A 27 -8.99 7.51 10.35
N LEU A 28 -9.00 8.02 9.12
CA LEU A 28 -8.36 9.28 8.75
C LEU A 28 -9.37 10.41 8.68
N LYS A 29 -9.00 11.57 9.22
CA LYS A 29 -9.74 12.82 9.03
C LYS A 29 -9.64 13.26 7.56
N SER A 30 -10.60 14.06 7.10
CA SER A 30 -10.68 14.49 5.71
C SER A 30 -9.38 15.12 5.20
N GLU A 31 -8.76 15.99 5.99
CA GLU A 31 -7.51 16.64 5.61
C GLU A 31 -6.36 15.61 5.46
N ALA A 32 -6.33 14.62 6.34
CA ALA A 32 -5.31 13.55 6.28
C ALA A 32 -5.54 12.66 5.06
N GLN A 33 -6.79 12.34 4.73
CA GLN A 33 -7.13 11.53 3.56
C GLN A 33 -6.61 12.19 2.27
N ALA A 34 -6.71 13.51 2.17
CA ALA A 34 -6.26 14.24 0.99
C ALA A 34 -4.74 14.24 0.83
N LYS A 35 -3.99 13.91 1.87
CA LYS A 35 -2.52 14.00 1.89
C LYS A 35 -1.82 12.67 1.78
N ILE A 36 -2.52 11.53 1.94
CA ILE A 36 -1.85 10.23 1.84
C ILE A 36 -1.48 9.93 0.40
N PRO A 37 -0.28 9.37 0.17
CA PRO A 37 0.11 8.95 -1.17
C PRO A 37 -0.75 7.80 -1.67
N THR A 38 -1.03 7.77 -2.96
CA THR A 38 -1.79 6.69 -3.58
C THR A 38 -1.12 5.34 -3.36
N TRP A 39 0.21 5.28 -3.47
CA TRP A 39 0.94 4.03 -3.27
C TRP A 39 0.76 3.48 -1.85
N PHE A 40 0.64 4.36 -0.84
CA PHE A 40 0.42 3.92 0.54
C PHE A 40 -0.96 3.30 0.72
N ASP A 41 -1.99 3.98 0.20
CA ASP A 41 -3.37 3.48 0.25
C ASP A 41 -3.47 2.12 -0.45
N GLU A 42 -2.97 2.03 -1.67
CA GLU A 42 -3.00 0.77 -2.42
C GLU A 42 -2.09 -0.30 -1.83
N GLY A 43 -0.90 0.08 -1.40
CA GLY A 43 0.02 -0.87 -0.79
C GLY A 43 -0.53 -1.48 0.50
N LEU A 44 -1.25 -0.69 1.29
CA LEU A 44 -1.89 -1.20 2.50
C LEU A 44 -3.02 -2.18 2.16
N ALA A 45 -3.86 -1.83 1.18
CA ALA A 45 -4.95 -2.72 0.74
C ALA A 45 -4.40 -4.05 0.18
N LEU A 46 -3.26 -4.01 -0.48
CA LEU A 46 -2.63 -5.21 -1.06
C LEU A 46 -2.08 -6.17 -0.01
N GLN A 47 -1.91 -5.74 1.25
CA GLN A 47 -1.50 -6.65 2.32
C GLN A 47 -2.54 -7.75 2.54
N ASN A 48 -3.80 -7.50 2.22
CA ASN A 48 -4.89 -8.46 2.31
C ASN A 48 -5.27 -9.05 0.95
N ASP A 49 -4.47 -8.84 -0.08
CA ASP A 49 -4.73 -9.31 -1.44
C ASP A 49 -3.70 -10.37 -1.82
N TYR A 50 -4.11 -11.63 -1.79
CA TYR A 50 -3.21 -12.77 -2.03
C TYR A 50 -3.26 -13.27 -3.46
N ARG A 51 -3.78 -12.48 -4.40
CA ARG A 51 -3.77 -12.89 -5.80
C ARG A 51 -2.33 -13.05 -6.29
N GLU A 52 -2.10 -14.09 -7.10
CA GLU A 52 -0.76 -14.44 -7.56
C GLU A 52 -0.06 -13.29 -8.29
N LYS A 53 -0.81 -12.50 -9.06
CA LYS A 53 -0.24 -11.36 -9.80
C LYS A 53 0.39 -10.29 -8.90
N TYR A 54 0.08 -10.30 -7.60
CA TYR A 54 0.65 -9.37 -6.62
C TYR A 54 1.56 -10.08 -5.61
N SER A 55 2.01 -11.30 -5.92
CA SER A 55 2.85 -12.08 -5.03
C SER A 55 4.27 -11.54 -4.95
N GLU A 56 4.99 -11.93 -3.89
CA GLU A 56 6.39 -11.59 -3.71
C GLU A 56 7.24 -12.19 -4.84
N GLU A 57 6.91 -13.39 -5.32
CA GLU A 57 7.60 -14.01 -6.45
C GLU A 57 7.49 -13.14 -7.70
N GLN A 58 6.32 -12.53 -7.94
CA GLN A 58 6.14 -11.61 -9.06
C GLN A 58 6.96 -10.35 -8.88
N TRP A 59 7.02 -9.81 -7.66
CA TRP A 59 7.87 -8.64 -7.39
C TRP A 59 9.34 -8.96 -7.69
N ILE A 60 9.83 -10.08 -7.19
CA ILE A 60 11.23 -10.52 -7.43
C ILE A 60 11.49 -10.63 -8.93
N SER A 61 10.60 -11.28 -9.66
CA SER A 61 10.72 -11.50 -11.11
C SER A 61 10.69 -10.19 -11.89
N GLN A 62 9.71 -9.33 -11.60
CA GLN A 62 9.47 -8.11 -12.38
C GLN A 62 10.49 -7.01 -12.08
N THR A 63 11.09 -7.02 -10.89
CA THR A 63 12.05 -5.99 -10.50
C THR A 63 13.51 -6.45 -10.59
N ASP A 64 13.75 -7.64 -11.13
CA ASP A 64 15.09 -8.24 -11.13
C ASP A 64 15.68 -8.24 -9.71
N ASN A 65 14.92 -8.84 -8.80
CA ASN A 65 15.28 -8.96 -7.38
C ASN A 65 15.57 -7.60 -6.73
N GLY A 66 14.72 -6.61 -7.02
CA GLY A 66 14.81 -5.27 -6.43
C GLY A 66 15.76 -4.31 -7.11
N LYS A 67 16.38 -4.71 -8.21
CA LYS A 67 17.32 -3.83 -8.95
C LYS A 67 16.61 -2.78 -9.79
N ASN A 68 15.37 -3.05 -10.20
CA ASN A 68 14.59 -2.17 -11.06
C ASN A 68 13.24 -1.92 -10.41
N THR A 69 13.15 -0.88 -9.61
CA THR A 69 11.95 -0.56 -8.84
C THR A 69 11.46 0.85 -9.15
N VAL A 70 10.24 1.17 -8.71
CA VAL A 70 9.72 2.53 -8.73
C VAL A 70 9.81 3.09 -7.32
N ALA A 71 10.43 4.26 -7.18
CA ALA A 71 10.49 4.93 -5.88
C ALA A 71 9.09 5.36 -5.45
N PRO A 72 8.73 5.21 -4.17
CA PRO A 72 7.40 5.61 -3.68
C PRO A 72 7.03 7.04 -4.05
N GLU A 73 7.98 7.97 -3.97
CA GLU A 73 7.77 9.38 -4.30
C GLU A 73 7.30 9.61 -5.75
N ASN A 74 7.51 8.64 -6.61
CA ASN A 74 7.06 8.70 -8.02
C ASN A 74 5.68 8.04 -8.22
N MET A 75 5.02 7.62 -7.15
CA MET A 75 3.71 6.97 -7.16
C MET A 75 2.73 7.66 -6.20
N ASP A 76 2.97 8.93 -5.87
CA ASP A 76 2.21 9.65 -4.84
C ASP A 76 0.78 9.96 -5.27
N THR A 77 0.59 10.41 -6.50
CA THR A 77 -0.71 10.87 -6.97
C THR A 77 -1.44 9.78 -7.75
N PRO A 78 -2.78 9.84 -7.81
CA PRO A 78 -3.52 8.92 -8.67
C PRO A 78 -3.07 8.97 -10.13
N ALA A 79 -2.76 10.17 -10.64
CA ALA A 79 -2.29 10.32 -12.02
C ALA A 79 -0.98 9.58 -12.25
N GLU A 80 -0.05 9.65 -11.31
CA GLU A 80 1.22 8.92 -11.40
C GLU A 80 1.03 7.42 -11.24
N PHE A 81 0.25 7.03 -10.24
CA PHE A 81 0.10 5.61 -9.88
C PHE A 81 -0.65 4.82 -10.96
N TYR A 82 -1.72 5.39 -11.52
CA TYR A 82 -2.58 4.68 -12.46
C TYR A 82 -2.25 4.94 -13.93
N ALA A 83 -1.16 5.63 -14.21
CA ALA A 83 -0.75 5.95 -15.58
C ALA A 83 -0.36 4.70 -16.39
N GLY A 84 -0.49 4.78 -17.70
CA GLY A 84 0.00 3.76 -18.62
C GLY A 84 -0.91 2.57 -18.77
N GLU A 85 -0.34 1.46 -19.22
CA GLU A 85 -1.06 0.23 -19.50
C GLU A 85 -1.21 -0.63 -18.25
N ALA A 86 -1.98 -1.71 -18.34
CA ALA A 86 -2.22 -2.62 -17.22
C ALA A 86 -0.92 -3.17 -16.62
N LYS A 87 0.06 -3.49 -17.45
CA LYS A 87 1.36 -4.00 -16.98
C LYS A 87 2.12 -2.95 -16.16
N ASP A 88 2.01 -1.67 -16.54
CA ASP A 88 2.67 -0.58 -15.84
C ASP A 88 2.03 -0.37 -14.46
N ARG A 89 0.71 -0.42 -14.41
CA ARG A 89 -0.02 -0.32 -13.14
C ARG A 89 0.30 -1.50 -12.23
N ARG A 90 0.33 -2.72 -12.79
CA ARG A 90 0.67 -3.92 -12.01
C ARG A 90 2.06 -3.80 -11.40
N PHE A 91 3.01 -3.26 -12.16
CA PHE A 91 4.37 -3.05 -11.67
C PHE A 91 4.38 -2.10 -10.46
N ARG A 92 3.59 -1.02 -10.52
CA ARG A 92 3.47 -0.09 -9.40
C ARG A 92 2.77 -0.72 -8.20
N TYR A 93 1.72 -1.51 -8.42
CA TYR A 93 1.07 -2.26 -7.35
C TYR A 93 2.07 -3.17 -6.63
N LEU A 94 2.89 -3.89 -7.39
CA LEU A 94 3.91 -4.77 -6.81
C LEU A 94 4.91 -3.99 -5.96
N ASN A 95 5.36 -2.85 -6.46
CA ASN A 95 6.32 -2.02 -5.72
C ASN A 95 5.69 -1.40 -4.47
N ALA A 96 4.45 -0.96 -4.55
CA ALA A 96 3.73 -0.40 -3.41
C ALA A 96 3.52 -1.45 -2.31
N LYS A 97 3.11 -2.65 -2.70
CA LYS A 97 2.91 -3.75 -1.77
C LYS A 97 4.21 -4.12 -1.07
N HIS A 98 5.29 -4.24 -1.83
CA HIS A 98 6.60 -4.62 -1.29
C HIS A 98 7.12 -3.55 -0.31
N GLU A 99 7.05 -2.29 -0.70
CA GLU A 99 7.49 -1.17 0.15
C GLU A 99 6.77 -1.20 1.50
N LEU A 100 5.45 -1.32 1.48
CA LEU A 100 4.67 -1.30 2.70
C LEU A 100 4.82 -2.58 3.51
N ASN A 101 4.99 -3.72 2.84
CA ASN A 101 5.26 -4.98 3.53
C ASN A 101 6.54 -4.89 4.36
N GLU A 102 7.59 -4.30 3.81
CA GLU A 102 8.85 -4.11 4.52
C GLU A 102 8.71 -3.12 5.69
N TRP A 103 7.99 -2.02 5.46
CA TRP A 103 7.74 -1.05 6.51
C TRP A 103 6.96 -1.67 7.67
N LEU A 104 5.92 -2.45 7.37
CA LEU A 104 5.11 -3.12 8.39
C LEU A 104 5.91 -4.19 9.14
N ALA A 105 6.85 -4.87 8.47
CA ALA A 105 7.71 -5.84 9.12
C ALA A 105 8.56 -5.18 10.21
N THR A 106 8.96 -3.93 10.01
CA THR A 106 9.75 -3.17 10.97
C THR A 106 8.89 -2.50 12.04
N HIS A 107 7.76 -1.91 11.65
CA HIS A 107 6.96 -1.05 12.55
C HIS A 107 5.74 -1.74 13.15
N GLY A 108 5.21 -2.77 12.49
CA GLY A 108 4.07 -3.53 12.95
C GLY A 108 2.75 -2.79 12.92
N GLN A 109 1.73 -3.44 13.43
CA GLN A 109 0.38 -2.88 13.52
C GLN A 109 0.37 -1.61 14.39
N GLN A 110 1.10 -1.64 15.50
CA GLN A 110 1.17 -0.48 16.41
C GLN A 110 1.79 0.73 15.70
N GLY A 111 2.85 0.53 14.92
CA GLY A 111 3.46 1.61 14.14
C GLY A 111 2.50 2.19 13.12
N LEU A 112 1.67 1.35 12.50
CA LEU A 112 0.65 1.82 11.55
C LEU A 112 -0.39 2.70 12.25
N LEU A 113 -0.86 2.29 13.41
CA LEU A 113 -1.83 3.09 14.19
C LEU A 113 -1.23 4.43 14.64
N GLU A 114 0.04 4.44 15.03
CA GLU A 114 0.75 5.66 15.36
C GLU A 114 0.91 6.60 14.17
N LEU A 115 1.20 6.05 13.00
CA LEU A 115 1.28 6.82 11.76
C LEU A 115 -0.07 7.50 11.47
N ILE A 116 -1.16 6.75 11.54
CA ILE A 116 -2.50 7.29 11.32
C ILE A 116 -2.79 8.42 12.31
N ASP A 117 -2.45 8.25 13.59
CA ASP A 117 -2.64 9.27 14.61
C ASP A 117 -1.86 10.55 14.29
N GLN A 118 -0.61 10.42 13.88
CA GLN A 118 0.23 11.57 13.48
C GLN A 118 -0.34 12.29 12.27
N LEU A 119 -0.82 11.55 11.27
CA LEU A 119 -1.45 12.14 10.09
C LEU A 119 -2.70 12.91 10.47
N ASN A 120 -3.48 12.39 11.41
CA ASN A 120 -4.68 13.06 11.91
C ASN A 120 -4.37 14.33 12.70
N LYS A 121 -3.16 14.46 13.22
CA LYS A 121 -2.67 15.66 13.89
C LYS A 121 -2.07 16.67 12.93
N GLY A 122 -2.05 16.37 11.63
CA GLY A 122 -1.56 17.28 10.61
C GLY A 122 -0.11 17.10 10.22
N GLU A 123 0.55 16.04 10.71
CA GLU A 123 1.94 15.73 10.34
C GLU A 123 2.05 15.43 8.85
N ASP A 124 3.17 15.85 8.24
CA ASP A 124 3.51 15.50 6.87
C ASP A 124 3.67 13.98 6.73
N PHE A 125 3.15 13.39 5.64
CA PHE A 125 3.18 11.94 5.47
C PHE A 125 4.60 11.38 5.54
N TYR A 126 5.52 11.91 4.75
CA TYR A 126 6.87 11.34 4.68
C TYR A 126 7.64 11.53 5.98
N THR A 127 7.40 12.63 6.69
CA THR A 127 7.99 12.84 8.01
C THR A 127 7.51 11.78 8.99
N ALA A 128 6.20 11.54 9.03
CA ALA A 128 5.62 10.56 9.93
C ALA A 128 5.98 9.13 9.54
N TYR A 129 6.04 8.83 8.26
CA TYR A 129 6.41 7.51 7.74
C TYR A 129 7.90 7.20 7.96
N GLY A 130 8.75 8.22 8.01
CA GLY A 130 10.18 8.07 8.25
C GLY A 130 11.01 7.91 6.98
N ARG A 131 10.59 8.56 5.90
CA ARG A 131 11.26 8.40 4.62
C ARG A 131 11.74 9.72 3.98
#